data_824cca32ac78bcad64edcd0881a6d662
#
_entry.id   824cca32ac78bcad64edcd0881a6d662
#
_cell.length_a   1.000
_cell.length_b   1.000
_cell.length_c   1.000
_cell.angle_alpha   90.00
_cell.angle_beta   90.00
_cell.angle_gamma   90.00
#
_symmetry.space_group_name_H-M   'P 1'
#
loop_
_entity.id
_entity.type
_entity.pdbx_description
1 polymer ?
#
loop_
_entity_poly.entity_id
_entity_poly.type
_entity_poly.pdbx_seq_one_letter_code
_entity_poly.pdbx_strand_id
1 'polypeptide(L)'
;VHEYVPDNTFRTYYVHFDQKHQEIDNFGASDAWTFRHVGKNWPLEKRNAIADLLFSLEKDVDGKPKGIGLSLWRMVFGAGSLEKPYPGTQARWNNMPCIRDENGNYDMELDGEVGGQFWFVKAAKERGCEQFLGFCNSPPYYWTKTGYTNAIGELSLQYELNLKDEHLTDFATYLAELVKRTKEKHGVTFNYVCPLNEPEWEADGTESCHANNDEVAYVAKAVNAKFVEYGLDTKVVIPESGKPHFVYSAPEGLPNHEKYGNKAEYFFSSKSSANLLEQSNVAKLLATHSYWSVDTDSELRQIREAVGQKIKETGIKYWQTEFCILSNDYDLGTADDGTPVGGGGRDCSMKLALYVARIIHADLVFANASAWHWWLGATPFDYKDGLLYLTDDYNDGDITVPKLLWAFGNYSRFIRPGAIRLGMTRDNGDTNELRDVMSSAYLNKDGKLVVVMINYSDEEREIKLDFSDDKSRSMIPYITSDIEGDDLKPSNAVKEGDIYILPAKSIVTFSE
;
A
#
# COMPACT_ATOMS: atom_id res chain seq x y z
N VAL A 1 41.29 9.69 8.19
CA VAL A 1 40.57 10.02 6.96
C VAL A 1 40.83 8.85 6.02
N HIS A 2 39.90 7.91 5.91
CA HIS A 2 39.96 6.90 4.86
C HIS A 2 39.44 7.60 3.61
N GLU A 3 40.29 7.83 2.64
CA GLU A 3 39.86 8.18 1.29
C GLU A 3 39.01 7.03 0.75
N TYR A 4 37.75 7.31 0.47
CA TYR A 4 36.88 6.43 -0.30
C TYR A 4 37.49 6.33 -1.70
N VAL A 5 38.09 5.21 -2.00
CA VAL A 5 38.47 4.84 -3.37
C VAL A 5 37.21 4.21 -3.98
N PRO A 6 36.63 4.80 -5.04
CA PRO A 6 35.52 4.14 -5.73
C PRO A 6 36.01 2.78 -6.20
N ASP A 7 35.38 1.74 -5.65
CA ASP A 7 35.68 0.39 -6.06
C ASP A 7 34.97 0.13 -7.39
N ASN A 8 35.68 0.38 -8.50
CA ASN A 8 35.21 0.12 -9.86
C ASN A 8 35.20 -1.37 -10.19
N THR A 9 35.39 -2.25 -9.22
CA THR A 9 35.29 -3.67 -9.43
C THR A 9 33.81 -4.04 -9.56
N PHE A 10 33.53 -4.81 -10.61
CA PHE A 10 32.28 -5.44 -10.83
C PHE A 10 31.79 -6.36 -9.73
N ARG A 11 30.48 -6.35 -9.45
CA ARG A 11 29.82 -7.19 -8.46
C ARG A 11 29.06 -8.32 -9.11
N THR A 12 29.25 -9.51 -8.61
CA THR A 12 28.37 -10.64 -8.91
C THR A 12 27.32 -10.74 -7.82
N TYR A 13 26.05 -10.78 -8.24
CA TYR A 13 24.90 -10.97 -7.36
C TYR A 13 24.37 -12.38 -7.55
N TYR A 14 24.28 -13.12 -6.46
CA TYR A 14 23.86 -14.52 -6.44
C TYR A 14 22.42 -14.62 -5.97
N VAL A 15 21.58 -15.27 -6.77
CA VAL A 15 20.18 -15.60 -6.40
C VAL A 15 20.16 -17.02 -5.86
N HIS A 16 19.69 -17.20 -4.63
CA HIS A 16 19.66 -18.48 -3.94
C HIS A 16 18.27 -19.08 -3.93
N PHE A 17 17.99 -20.04 -4.79
CA PHE A 17 16.68 -20.69 -4.92
C PHE A 17 16.33 -21.60 -3.73
N ASP A 18 17.30 -22.02 -2.94
CA ASP A 18 17.13 -22.79 -1.71
C ASP A 18 16.82 -21.92 -0.47
N GLN A 19 16.97 -20.60 -0.58
CA GLN A 19 16.67 -19.63 0.48
C GLN A 19 15.35 -18.95 0.21
N LYS A 20 14.26 -19.58 0.66
CA LYS A 20 12.91 -19.05 0.49
C LYS A 20 12.49 -18.23 1.70
N HIS A 21 11.98 -17.03 1.43
CA HIS A 21 11.43 -16.11 2.40
C HIS A 21 9.89 -16.01 2.27
N GLN A 22 9.31 -14.84 2.48
CA GLN A 22 7.86 -14.67 2.45
C GLN A 22 7.25 -14.83 1.05
N GLU A 23 5.99 -15.22 1.03
CA GLU A 23 5.13 -15.14 -0.13
C GLU A 23 4.62 -13.70 -0.30
N ILE A 24 4.61 -13.21 -1.53
CA ILE A 24 4.05 -11.90 -1.87
C ILE A 24 2.59 -12.07 -2.26
N ASP A 25 1.70 -11.36 -1.57
CA ASP A 25 0.26 -11.42 -1.81
C ASP A 25 -0.19 -10.40 -2.85
N ASN A 26 0.28 -9.15 -2.75
CA ASN A 26 -0.16 -8.10 -3.68
C ASN A 26 0.65 -6.79 -3.56
N PHE A 27 0.45 -5.94 -4.56
CA PHE A 27 0.82 -4.52 -4.57
C PHE A 27 -0.43 -3.71 -4.93
N GLY A 28 -0.68 -2.62 -4.21
CA GLY A 28 -1.91 -1.89 -4.37
C GLY A 28 -1.82 -0.40 -4.12
N ALA A 29 -2.96 0.24 -4.28
CA ALA A 29 -3.21 1.64 -3.94
C ALA A 29 -4.70 1.82 -3.63
N SER A 30 -5.08 2.98 -3.08
CA SER A 30 -6.47 3.25 -2.76
C SER A 30 -7.14 4.23 -3.73
N ASP A 31 -8.47 4.17 -3.76
CA ASP A 31 -9.33 5.07 -4.53
C ASP A 31 -9.69 6.36 -3.78
N ALA A 32 -9.28 6.47 -2.51
CA ALA A 32 -9.68 7.57 -1.66
C ALA A 32 -9.18 8.89 -2.23
N TRP A 33 -9.96 9.78 -2.37
CA TRP A 33 -11.43 9.96 -2.43
C TRP A 33 -11.80 10.35 -3.86
N THR A 34 -10.74 10.51 -4.64
CA THR A 34 -10.66 11.06 -6.00
C THR A 34 -11.56 10.33 -6.97
N PHE A 35 -11.58 9.00 -6.86
CA PHE A 35 -12.20 8.13 -7.83
C PHE A 35 -13.73 8.19 -7.81
N ARG A 36 -14.32 8.70 -6.73
CA ARG A 36 -15.75 8.95 -6.67
C ARG A 36 -16.21 9.91 -7.77
N HIS A 37 -15.53 11.04 -7.90
CA HIS A 37 -15.87 12.04 -8.91
C HIS A 37 -15.31 11.67 -10.30
N VAL A 38 -14.05 11.26 -10.35
CA VAL A 38 -13.38 10.95 -11.61
C VAL A 38 -14.06 9.79 -12.34
N GLY A 39 -14.40 8.73 -11.62
CA GLY A 39 -15.04 7.55 -12.20
C GLY A 39 -16.49 7.78 -12.67
N LYS A 40 -17.14 8.81 -12.12
CA LYS A 40 -18.51 9.18 -12.50
C LYS A 40 -18.55 10.25 -13.61
N ASN A 41 -17.71 11.28 -13.50
CA ASN A 41 -17.89 12.51 -14.24
C ASN A 41 -16.87 12.71 -15.38
N TRP A 42 -15.63 12.26 -15.21
CA TRP A 42 -14.58 12.50 -16.19
C TRP A 42 -14.89 11.81 -17.53
N PRO A 43 -14.41 12.34 -18.65
CA PRO A 43 -14.57 11.69 -19.96
C PRO A 43 -14.09 10.24 -19.94
N LEU A 44 -14.83 9.35 -20.59
CA LEU A 44 -14.55 7.91 -20.57
C LEU A 44 -13.14 7.57 -21.04
N GLU A 45 -12.64 8.29 -22.04
CA GLU A 45 -11.27 8.13 -22.53
C GLU A 45 -10.23 8.36 -21.42
N LYS A 46 -10.40 9.40 -20.62
CA LYS A 46 -9.51 9.73 -19.51
C LYS A 46 -9.62 8.73 -18.35
N ARG A 47 -10.84 8.30 -18.03
CA ARG A 47 -11.05 7.23 -17.04
C ARG A 47 -10.34 5.94 -17.45
N ASN A 48 -10.47 5.55 -18.72
CA ASN A 48 -9.77 4.37 -19.25
C ASN A 48 -8.26 4.55 -19.25
N ALA A 49 -7.74 5.74 -19.57
CA ALA A 49 -6.31 6.02 -19.51
C ALA A 49 -5.76 5.87 -18.06
N ILE A 50 -6.47 6.38 -17.07
CA ILE A 50 -6.12 6.21 -15.64
C ILE A 50 -6.13 4.72 -15.27
N ALA A 51 -7.18 3.99 -15.63
CA ALA A 51 -7.31 2.57 -15.35
C ALA A 51 -6.22 1.74 -16.04
N ASP A 52 -5.86 2.07 -17.27
CA ASP A 52 -4.76 1.39 -17.97
C ASP A 52 -3.42 1.59 -17.26
N LEU A 53 -3.10 2.83 -16.87
CA LEU A 53 -1.87 3.16 -16.16
C LEU A 53 -1.75 2.39 -14.83
N LEU A 54 -2.83 2.27 -14.09
CA LEU A 54 -2.83 1.60 -12.77
C LEU A 54 -2.87 0.08 -12.87
N PHE A 55 -3.65 -0.48 -13.81
CA PHE A 55 -4.00 -1.91 -13.75
C PHE A 55 -3.52 -2.74 -14.94
N SER A 56 -3.25 -2.15 -16.10
CA SER A 56 -2.94 -2.92 -17.30
C SER A 56 -1.63 -3.71 -17.18
N LEU A 57 -1.67 -4.95 -17.65
CA LEU A 57 -0.49 -5.81 -17.89
C LEU A 57 -0.09 -5.86 -19.36
N GLU A 58 -0.81 -5.14 -20.23
CA GLU A 58 -0.49 -5.09 -21.66
C GLU A 58 0.79 -4.31 -21.93
N LYS A 59 1.37 -4.59 -23.10
CA LYS A 59 2.53 -3.89 -23.65
C LYS A 59 2.13 -3.24 -24.97
N ASP A 60 2.84 -2.17 -25.33
CA ASP A 60 2.73 -1.57 -26.66
C ASP A 60 3.53 -2.37 -27.70
N VAL A 61 3.54 -1.89 -28.93
CA VAL A 61 4.23 -2.53 -30.06
C VAL A 61 5.75 -2.66 -29.89
N ASP A 62 6.34 -1.79 -29.07
CA ASP A 62 7.77 -1.79 -28.74
C ASP A 62 8.10 -2.60 -27.47
N GLY A 63 7.08 -3.26 -26.92
CA GLY A 63 7.22 -4.07 -25.69
C GLY A 63 7.24 -3.27 -24.40
N LYS A 64 6.95 -1.97 -24.46
CA LYS A 64 6.87 -1.11 -23.29
C LYS A 64 5.56 -1.34 -22.55
N PRO A 65 5.59 -1.50 -21.21
CA PRO A 65 4.39 -1.61 -20.40
C PRO A 65 3.45 -0.41 -20.53
N LYS A 66 2.16 -0.68 -20.71
CA LYS A 66 1.11 0.36 -20.72
C LYS A 66 0.70 0.79 -19.32
N GLY A 67 0.88 -0.06 -18.32
CA GLY A 67 0.52 0.19 -16.95
C GLY A 67 1.35 -0.62 -15.97
N ILE A 68 1.10 -0.42 -14.68
CA ILE A 68 1.87 -1.01 -13.60
C ILE A 68 1.27 -2.30 -13.02
N GLY A 69 0.11 -2.72 -13.52
CA GLY A 69 -0.50 -4.01 -13.17
C GLY A 69 -0.76 -4.19 -11.67
N LEU A 70 -1.32 -3.18 -10.99
CA LEU A 70 -1.69 -3.34 -9.59
C LEU A 70 -2.52 -4.61 -9.39
N SER A 71 -2.18 -5.41 -8.40
CA SER A 71 -2.85 -6.67 -8.10
C SER A 71 -3.89 -6.55 -6.99
N LEU A 72 -3.92 -5.42 -6.30
CA LEU A 72 -4.95 -5.09 -5.31
C LEU A 72 -5.42 -3.65 -5.49
N TRP A 73 -6.73 -3.44 -5.37
CA TRP A 73 -7.36 -2.13 -5.33
C TRP A 73 -8.11 -1.94 -4.00
N ARG A 74 -7.82 -0.84 -3.31
CA ARG A 74 -8.35 -0.53 -1.98
C ARG A 74 -9.41 0.55 -2.11
N MET A 75 -10.67 0.20 -1.88
CA MET A 75 -11.83 1.10 -1.98
C MET A 75 -12.23 1.61 -0.60
N VAL A 76 -12.35 2.93 -0.45
CA VAL A 76 -12.90 3.51 0.79
C VAL A 76 -14.41 3.32 0.84
N PHE A 77 -14.90 2.80 1.95
CA PHE A 77 -16.32 2.75 2.28
C PHE A 77 -16.67 3.99 3.10
N GLY A 78 -17.23 5.01 2.45
CA GLY A 78 -17.57 6.26 3.07
C GLY A 78 -18.59 6.09 4.21
N ALA A 79 -18.45 6.92 5.23
CA ALA A 79 -19.27 6.87 6.45
C ALA A 79 -20.32 7.99 6.52
N GLY A 80 -20.42 8.85 5.50
CA GLY A 80 -21.42 9.89 5.43
C GLY A 80 -20.92 11.27 5.88
N SER A 81 -19.62 11.54 5.79
CA SER A 81 -19.10 12.90 6.00
C SER A 81 -19.64 13.92 5.00
N LEU A 82 -20.16 13.47 3.87
CA LEU A 82 -20.88 14.32 2.91
C LEU A 82 -22.26 14.72 3.43
N GLU A 83 -23.04 13.78 3.96
CA GLU A 83 -24.39 14.00 4.48
C GLU A 83 -24.35 14.69 5.84
N LYS A 84 -23.37 14.40 6.64
CA LYS A 84 -23.18 14.94 7.99
C LYS A 84 -21.76 15.47 8.18
N PRO A 85 -21.44 16.63 7.61
CA PRO A 85 -20.12 17.23 7.77
C PRO A 85 -19.84 17.56 9.24
N TYR A 86 -18.61 17.31 9.68
CA TYR A 86 -18.17 17.74 11.00
C TYR A 86 -18.15 19.29 11.07
N PRO A 87 -18.59 19.91 12.17
CA PRO A 87 -18.60 21.36 12.29
C PRO A 87 -17.24 21.99 12.01
N GLY A 88 -17.21 22.98 11.12
CA GLY A 88 -16.00 23.66 10.70
C GLY A 88 -15.26 23.04 9.52
N THR A 89 -15.66 21.87 9.05
CA THR A 89 -15.14 21.28 7.80
C THR A 89 -15.87 21.88 6.60
N GLN A 90 -15.12 22.09 5.52
CA GLN A 90 -15.70 22.47 4.23
C GLN A 90 -15.85 21.23 3.35
N ALA A 91 -16.83 21.23 2.46
CA ALA A 91 -16.96 20.19 1.43
C ALA A 91 -15.70 20.15 0.59
N ARG A 92 -15.09 18.98 0.52
CA ARG A 92 -13.83 18.68 -0.20
C ARG A 92 -13.96 17.34 -0.91
N TRP A 93 -12.97 16.99 -1.69
CA TRP A 93 -12.86 15.66 -2.29
C TRP A 93 -13.01 14.52 -1.27
N ASN A 94 -12.49 14.70 -0.08
CA ASN A 94 -12.46 13.70 0.99
C ASN A 94 -13.75 13.55 1.82
N ASN A 95 -14.78 14.37 1.57
CA ASN A 95 -16.09 14.13 2.14
C ASN A 95 -16.79 13.05 1.34
N MET A 96 -17.14 11.95 2.02
CA MET A 96 -17.66 10.75 1.39
C MET A 96 -19.13 10.52 1.77
N PRO A 97 -19.96 10.09 0.80
CA PRO A 97 -21.29 9.59 1.12
C PRO A 97 -21.21 8.23 1.79
N CYS A 98 -22.20 7.90 2.60
CA CYS A 98 -22.36 6.54 3.06
C CYS A 98 -23.06 5.71 1.98
N ILE A 99 -22.55 4.53 1.66
CA ILE A 99 -23.13 3.63 0.65
C ILE A 99 -24.52 3.14 1.07
N ARG A 100 -24.73 2.97 2.38
CA ARG A 100 -26.03 2.70 2.98
C ARG A 100 -26.50 3.95 3.69
N ASP A 101 -27.69 4.45 3.34
CA ASP A 101 -28.28 5.58 4.03
C ASP A 101 -28.87 5.18 5.40
N GLU A 102 -29.28 6.16 6.22
CA GLU A 102 -29.84 5.91 7.55
C GLU A 102 -31.18 5.14 7.51
N ASN A 103 -31.86 5.12 6.36
CA ASN A 103 -33.11 4.39 6.14
C ASN A 103 -32.90 2.95 5.66
N GLY A 104 -31.63 2.55 5.43
CA GLY A 104 -31.28 1.19 5.02
C GLY A 104 -31.20 0.97 3.51
N ASN A 105 -31.26 2.01 2.70
CA ASN A 105 -31.08 1.90 1.25
C ASN A 105 -29.60 1.88 0.87
N TYR A 106 -29.24 1.03 -0.09
CA TYR A 106 -27.86 0.90 -0.59
C TYR A 106 -27.73 1.52 -1.97
N ASP A 107 -26.77 2.42 -2.12
CA ASP A 107 -26.39 3.00 -3.41
C ASP A 107 -25.31 2.14 -4.08
N MET A 108 -25.76 1.24 -4.94
CA MET A 108 -24.88 0.33 -5.69
C MET A 108 -24.79 0.69 -7.18
N GLU A 109 -25.39 1.80 -7.60
CA GLU A 109 -25.48 2.17 -8.99
C GLU A 109 -24.24 2.92 -9.48
N LEU A 110 -23.91 2.77 -10.78
CA LEU A 110 -22.75 3.45 -11.36
C LEU A 110 -22.98 4.97 -11.52
N ASP A 111 -24.22 5.40 -11.54
CA ASP A 111 -24.62 6.81 -11.63
C ASP A 111 -24.99 7.43 -10.27
N GLY A 112 -24.98 6.62 -9.20
CA GLY A 112 -25.15 7.06 -7.83
C GLY A 112 -23.97 7.88 -7.30
N GLU A 113 -24.04 8.29 -6.04
CA GLU A 113 -23.00 9.11 -5.39
C GLU A 113 -21.63 8.40 -5.32
N VAL A 114 -21.64 7.08 -5.13
CA VAL A 114 -20.44 6.23 -5.08
C VAL A 114 -20.13 5.56 -6.43
N GLY A 115 -20.89 5.90 -7.46
CA GLY A 115 -20.82 5.26 -8.77
C GLY A 115 -19.44 5.25 -9.41
N GLY A 116 -18.68 6.32 -9.23
CA GLY A 116 -17.32 6.43 -9.76
C GLY A 116 -16.35 5.44 -9.12
N GLN A 117 -16.50 5.16 -7.82
CA GLN A 117 -15.69 4.15 -7.13
C GLN A 117 -15.96 2.75 -7.72
N PHE A 118 -17.23 2.39 -7.90
CA PHE A 118 -17.61 1.10 -8.51
C PHE A 118 -17.17 0.99 -9.97
N TRP A 119 -17.19 2.10 -10.71
CA TRP A 119 -16.68 2.10 -12.08
C TRP A 119 -15.20 1.67 -12.11
N PHE A 120 -14.36 2.21 -11.22
CA PHE A 120 -12.94 1.85 -11.15
C PHE A 120 -12.70 0.45 -10.59
N VAL A 121 -13.50 -0.03 -9.66
CA VAL A 121 -13.45 -1.43 -9.21
C VAL A 121 -13.68 -2.38 -10.39
N LYS A 122 -14.69 -2.12 -11.23
CA LYS A 122 -14.95 -2.90 -12.44
C LYS A 122 -13.82 -2.78 -13.45
N ALA A 123 -13.37 -1.56 -13.74
CA ALA A 123 -12.27 -1.30 -14.66
C ALA A 123 -10.96 -1.99 -14.24
N ALA A 124 -10.68 -2.02 -12.94
CA ALA A 124 -9.53 -2.74 -12.38
C ALA A 124 -9.64 -4.24 -12.65
N LYS A 125 -10.79 -4.84 -12.35
CA LYS A 125 -11.02 -6.26 -12.60
C LYS A 125 -10.88 -6.63 -14.08
N GLU A 126 -11.45 -5.84 -14.96
CA GLU A 126 -11.38 -6.04 -16.40
C GLU A 126 -9.95 -6.03 -16.95
N ARG A 127 -9.02 -5.35 -16.23
CA ARG A 127 -7.60 -5.25 -16.58
C ARG A 127 -6.70 -6.26 -15.85
N GLY A 128 -7.30 -7.17 -15.07
CA GLY A 128 -6.57 -8.25 -14.41
C GLY A 128 -6.22 -8.01 -12.94
N CYS A 129 -6.70 -6.93 -12.31
CA CYS A 129 -6.63 -6.79 -10.86
C CYS A 129 -7.55 -7.83 -10.21
N GLU A 130 -6.98 -8.70 -9.38
CA GLU A 130 -7.70 -9.86 -8.84
C GLU A 130 -8.14 -9.69 -7.40
N GLN A 131 -7.54 -8.76 -6.65
CA GLN A 131 -7.79 -8.57 -5.24
C GLN A 131 -8.39 -7.20 -4.97
N PHE A 132 -9.42 -7.19 -4.13
CA PHE A 132 -10.12 -5.96 -3.73
C PHE A 132 -10.26 -5.93 -2.22
N LEU A 133 -9.97 -4.78 -1.65
CA LEU A 133 -10.03 -4.51 -0.23
C LEU A 133 -10.93 -3.29 0.00
N GLY A 134 -11.95 -3.46 0.83
CA GLY A 134 -12.77 -2.34 1.31
C GLY A 134 -12.30 -1.88 2.68
N PHE A 135 -12.19 -0.57 2.90
CA PHE A 135 -11.78 -0.06 4.21
C PHE A 135 -12.66 1.09 4.69
N CYS A 136 -12.82 1.15 6.00
CA CYS A 136 -13.59 2.18 6.68
C CYS A 136 -12.65 3.07 7.49
N ASN A 137 -12.76 4.38 7.31
CA ASN A 137 -12.15 5.34 8.23
C ASN A 137 -13.01 5.58 9.46
N SER A 138 -14.34 5.35 9.35
CA SER A 138 -15.32 5.50 10.43
C SER A 138 -16.51 4.58 10.17
N PRO A 139 -17.23 4.15 11.23
CA PRO A 139 -18.58 3.66 11.06
C PRO A 139 -19.50 4.77 10.51
N PRO A 140 -20.63 4.42 9.86
CA PRO A 140 -21.62 5.40 9.42
C PRO A 140 -22.03 6.37 10.53
N TYR A 141 -22.12 7.67 10.21
CA TYR A 141 -22.34 8.74 11.19
C TYR A 141 -23.55 8.50 12.09
N TYR A 142 -24.61 7.91 11.56
CA TYR A 142 -25.86 7.66 12.29
C TYR A 142 -25.73 6.51 13.33
N TRP A 143 -24.63 5.77 13.35
CA TRP A 143 -24.31 4.76 14.35
C TRP A 143 -23.20 5.17 15.30
N THR A 144 -22.58 6.32 15.09
CA THR A 144 -21.50 6.82 15.95
C THR A 144 -22.06 7.46 17.23
N LYS A 145 -21.24 7.45 18.29
CA LYS A 145 -21.57 8.10 19.56
C LYS A 145 -21.66 9.61 19.42
N THR A 146 -20.81 10.22 18.56
CA THR A 146 -20.82 11.67 18.31
C THR A 146 -21.89 12.11 17.32
N GLY A 147 -22.46 11.19 16.53
CA GLY A 147 -23.33 11.53 15.39
C GLY A 147 -22.57 12.09 14.19
N TYR A 148 -21.23 12.01 14.20
CA TYR A 148 -20.34 12.43 13.14
C TYR A 148 -19.35 11.31 12.80
N THR A 149 -18.62 11.46 11.71
CA THR A 149 -17.62 10.50 11.24
C THR A 149 -16.22 10.68 11.85
N ASN A 150 -16.15 11.44 12.92
CA ASN A 150 -14.98 11.59 13.78
C ASN A 150 -15.38 12.05 15.19
N ALA A 151 -14.40 12.17 16.08
CA ALA A 151 -14.61 12.59 17.46
C ALA A 151 -13.61 13.68 17.90
N ILE A 152 -13.20 14.57 16.99
CA ILE A 152 -12.22 15.62 17.26
C ILE A 152 -12.87 16.83 17.99
N GLY A 153 -12.07 17.54 18.74
CA GLY A 153 -12.45 18.79 19.44
C GLY A 153 -13.37 18.53 20.62
N GLU A 154 -14.40 19.37 20.77
CA GLU A 154 -15.36 19.28 21.87
C GLU A 154 -16.20 17.99 21.86
N LEU A 155 -16.25 17.32 20.70
CA LEU A 155 -16.94 16.06 20.52
C LEU A 155 -16.03 14.84 20.78
N SER A 156 -14.75 15.07 21.10
CA SER A 156 -13.80 14.01 21.35
C SER A 156 -14.28 13.06 22.46
N LEU A 157 -14.25 11.77 22.16
CA LEU A 157 -14.50 10.70 23.11
C LEU A 157 -13.21 10.27 23.84
N GLN A 158 -12.12 10.99 23.62
CA GLN A 158 -10.82 10.72 24.25
C GLN A 158 -10.45 9.22 24.26
N TYR A 159 -10.12 8.70 23.07
CA TYR A 159 -9.60 7.33 22.95
C TYR A 159 -10.66 6.24 23.17
N GLU A 160 -11.90 6.54 22.91
CA GLU A 160 -12.98 5.55 22.83
C GLU A 160 -13.38 5.27 21.38
N LEU A 161 -13.82 4.04 21.13
CA LEU A 161 -14.45 3.65 19.87
C LEU A 161 -15.71 4.49 19.61
N ASN A 162 -15.73 5.22 18.49
CA ASN A 162 -16.87 6.05 18.10
C ASN A 162 -17.98 5.22 17.41
N LEU A 163 -18.41 4.16 18.06
CA LEU A 163 -19.51 3.29 17.63
C LEU A 163 -20.37 2.95 18.84
N LYS A 164 -21.68 3.15 18.72
CA LYS A 164 -22.61 2.74 19.75
C LYS A 164 -22.69 1.22 19.82
N ASP A 165 -22.66 0.65 21.04
CA ASP A 165 -22.66 -0.80 21.25
C ASP A 165 -23.87 -1.48 20.60
N GLU A 166 -25.05 -0.88 20.69
CA GLU A 166 -26.28 -1.38 20.06
C GLU A 166 -26.19 -1.47 18.53
N HIS A 167 -25.26 -0.78 17.90
CA HIS A 167 -25.06 -0.76 16.45
C HIS A 167 -23.84 -1.56 15.97
N LEU A 168 -23.16 -2.29 16.86
CA LEU A 168 -22.04 -3.13 16.46
C LEU A 168 -22.43 -4.17 15.41
N THR A 169 -23.55 -4.86 15.66
CA THR A 169 -24.08 -5.88 14.74
C THR A 169 -24.58 -5.24 13.43
N ASP A 170 -25.17 -4.07 13.50
CA ASP A 170 -25.60 -3.32 12.32
C ASP A 170 -24.41 -2.95 11.42
N PHE A 171 -23.31 -2.48 12.03
CA PHE A 171 -22.08 -2.16 11.31
C PHE A 171 -21.46 -3.40 10.64
N ALA A 172 -21.38 -4.52 11.36
CA ALA A 172 -20.91 -5.78 10.82
C ALA A 172 -21.80 -6.27 9.65
N THR A 173 -23.12 -6.15 9.79
CA THR A 173 -24.08 -6.49 8.74
C THR A 173 -23.91 -5.60 7.51
N TYR A 174 -23.73 -4.30 7.72
CA TYR A 174 -23.44 -3.36 6.63
C TYR A 174 -22.23 -3.80 5.80
N LEU A 175 -21.12 -4.18 6.44
CA LEU A 175 -19.92 -4.63 5.75
C LEU A 175 -20.16 -5.94 4.98
N ALA A 176 -20.88 -6.90 5.57
CA ALA A 176 -21.23 -8.14 4.89
C ALA A 176 -22.16 -7.89 3.69
N GLU A 177 -23.14 -6.99 3.83
CA GLU A 177 -24.03 -6.59 2.75
C GLU A 177 -23.28 -5.90 1.61
N LEU A 178 -22.30 -5.05 1.90
CA LEU A 178 -21.50 -4.41 0.87
C LEU A 178 -20.73 -5.46 0.04
N VAL A 179 -20.13 -6.43 0.67
CA VAL A 179 -19.44 -7.53 -0.01
C VAL A 179 -20.40 -8.31 -0.92
N LYS A 180 -21.53 -8.72 -0.35
CA LYS A 180 -22.57 -9.47 -1.07
C LYS A 180 -23.12 -8.69 -2.26
N ARG A 181 -23.55 -7.46 -2.04
CA ARG A 181 -24.19 -6.61 -3.05
C ARG A 181 -23.23 -6.20 -4.17
N THR A 182 -21.95 -5.96 -3.85
CA THR A 182 -20.95 -5.67 -4.88
C THR A 182 -20.75 -6.87 -5.79
N LYS A 183 -20.71 -8.07 -5.23
CA LYS A 183 -20.64 -9.30 -6.02
C LYS A 183 -21.85 -9.50 -6.92
N GLU A 184 -23.05 -9.32 -6.37
CA GLU A 184 -24.31 -9.47 -7.11
C GLU A 184 -24.47 -8.43 -8.22
N LYS A 185 -24.18 -7.17 -7.92
CA LYS A 185 -24.39 -6.04 -8.87
C LYS A 185 -23.25 -5.89 -9.88
N HIS A 186 -22.01 -6.03 -9.46
CA HIS A 186 -20.82 -5.71 -10.26
C HIS A 186 -19.93 -6.90 -10.59
N GLY A 187 -20.24 -8.08 -10.06
CA GLY A 187 -19.44 -9.29 -10.29
C GLY A 187 -18.04 -9.26 -9.66
N VAL A 188 -17.80 -8.37 -8.71
CA VAL A 188 -16.51 -8.20 -8.04
C VAL A 188 -16.61 -8.61 -6.59
N THR A 189 -15.63 -9.40 -6.13
CA THR A 189 -15.55 -9.85 -4.74
C THR A 189 -14.53 -9.02 -3.98
N PHE A 190 -14.94 -8.41 -2.86
CA PHE A 190 -13.99 -7.91 -1.87
C PHE A 190 -13.38 -9.10 -1.13
N ASN A 191 -12.09 -9.36 -1.36
CA ASN A 191 -11.35 -10.41 -0.69
C ASN A 191 -11.06 -10.07 0.76
N TYR A 192 -10.97 -8.77 1.05
CA TYR A 192 -10.58 -8.21 2.33
C TYR A 192 -11.44 -7.01 2.70
N VAL A 193 -11.72 -6.87 3.99
CA VAL A 193 -12.37 -5.69 4.57
C VAL A 193 -11.60 -5.26 5.81
N CYS A 194 -11.25 -3.96 5.86
CA CYS A 194 -10.66 -3.32 7.03
C CYS A 194 -11.74 -2.48 7.70
N PRO A 195 -12.30 -2.90 8.84
CA PRO A 195 -13.40 -2.17 9.47
C PRO A 195 -12.96 -0.88 10.17
N LEU A 196 -11.68 -0.73 10.46
CA LEU A 196 -11.07 0.42 11.12
C LEU A 196 -9.78 0.79 10.41
N ASN A 197 -9.39 2.06 10.48
CA ASN A 197 -8.16 2.58 9.91
C ASN A 197 -7.48 3.51 10.91
N GLU A 198 -6.16 3.33 11.08
CA GLU A 198 -5.33 4.11 12.00
C GLU A 198 -5.97 4.34 13.38
N PRO A 199 -6.29 3.26 14.09
CA PRO A 199 -7.12 3.33 15.31
C PRO A 199 -6.43 4.01 16.49
N GLU A 200 -5.14 4.37 16.37
CA GLU A 200 -4.36 4.97 17.44
C GLU A 200 -4.69 6.44 17.68
N TRP A 201 -5.34 7.11 16.72
CA TRP A 201 -5.67 8.54 16.81
C TRP A 201 -6.88 8.94 15.96
N GLU A 202 -7.34 10.17 16.18
CA GLU A 202 -8.33 10.82 15.33
C GLU A 202 -7.61 11.72 14.30
N ALA A 203 -8.05 11.68 13.06
CA ALA A 203 -7.53 12.53 12.00
C ALA A 203 -8.35 13.80 11.85
N ASP A 204 -7.69 14.94 11.67
CA ASP A 204 -8.35 16.21 11.44
C ASP A 204 -8.83 16.36 9.99
N GLY A 205 -10.07 16.79 9.83
CA GLY A 205 -10.66 17.12 8.52
C GLY A 205 -11.03 15.92 7.65
N THR A 206 -10.95 14.69 8.15
CA THR A 206 -11.32 13.46 7.46
C THR A 206 -12.15 12.55 8.35
N GLU A 207 -12.78 11.54 7.75
CA GLU A 207 -13.39 10.47 8.53
C GLU A 207 -12.29 9.73 9.31
N SER A 208 -12.54 9.43 10.59
CA SER A 208 -11.62 8.72 11.47
C SER A 208 -12.34 8.07 12.64
N CYS A 209 -11.70 7.08 13.27
CA CYS A 209 -12.25 6.40 14.43
C CYS A 209 -11.14 5.80 15.30
N HIS A 210 -11.03 6.28 16.53
CA HIS A 210 -10.20 5.66 17.55
C HIS A 210 -10.67 4.24 17.89
N ALA A 211 -9.72 3.36 18.20
CA ALA A 211 -9.97 2.08 18.86
C ALA A 211 -8.69 1.55 19.51
N ASN A 212 -8.75 1.20 20.78
CA ASN A 212 -7.66 0.44 21.40
C ASN A 212 -7.68 -1.02 20.94
N ASN A 213 -6.71 -1.82 21.36
CA ASN A 213 -6.59 -3.21 20.92
C ASN A 213 -7.83 -4.06 21.28
N ASP A 214 -8.42 -3.86 22.50
CA ASP A 214 -9.64 -4.56 22.90
C ASP A 214 -10.81 -4.22 21.97
N GLU A 215 -10.94 -2.95 21.63
CA GLU A 215 -12.02 -2.46 20.75
C GLU A 215 -11.82 -2.90 19.29
N VAL A 216 -10.58 -2.93 18.81
CA VAL A 216 -10.26 -3.52 17.49
C VAL A 216 -10.70 -5.00 17.44
N ALA A 217 -10.35 -5.78 18.47
CA ALA A 217 -10.75 -7.18 18.57
C ALA A 217 -12.27 -7.34 18.66
N TYR A 218 -12.94 -6.48 19.40
CA TYR A 218 -14.39 -6.44 19.54
C TYR A 218 -15.10 -6.24 18.19
N VAL A 219 -14.66 -5.27 17.42
CA VAL A 219 -15.21 -5.01 16.07
C VAL A 219 -14.85 -6.17 15.11
N ALA A 220 -13.61 -6.63 15.11
CA ALA A 220 -13.16 -7.71 14.24
C ALA A 220 -13.95 -9.01 14.46
N LYS A 221 -14.23 -9.37 15.70
CA LYS A 221 -15.03 -10.55 16.03
C LYS A 221 -16.48 -10.43 15.54
N ALA A 222 -17.10 -9.26 15.67
CA ALA A 222 -18.45 -9.02 15.18
C ALA A 222 -18.52 -9.12 13.65
N VAL A 223 -17.57 -8.54 12.94
CA VAL A 223 -17.49 -8.61 11.47
C VAL A 223 -17.21 -10.04 11.01
N ASN A 224 -16.28 -10.75 11.68
CA ASN A 224 -16.04 -12.16 11.42
C ASN A 224 -17.33 -13.02 11.55
N ALA A 225 -18.09 -12.81 12.62
CA ALA A 225 -19.33 -13.56 12.85
C ALA A 225 -20.34 -13.35 11.70
N LYS A 226 -20.47 -12.11 11.22
CA LYS A 226 -21.35 -11.81 10.08
C LYS A 226 -20.84 -12.38 8.75
N PHE A 227 -19.56 -12.35 8.51
CA PHE A 227 -18.99 -12.96 7.30
C PHE A 227 -19.21 -14.47 7.30
N VAL A 228 -19.07 -15.13 8.44
CA VAL A 228 -19.40 -16.56 8.61
C VAL A 228 -20.89 -16.80 8.36
N GLU A 229 -21.76 -16.02 8.98
CA GLU A 229 -23.23 -16.11 8.82
C GLU A 229 -23.65 -15.97 7.34
N TYR A 230 -23.00 -15.06 6.61
CA TYR A 230 -23.26 -14.81 5.18
C TYR A 230 -22.59 -15.85 4.25
N GLY A 231 -21.78 -16.74 4.80
CA GLY A 231 -21.02 -17.71 3.99
C GLY A 231 -19.96 -17.05 3.08
N LEU A 232 -19.40 -15.92 3.50
CA LEU A 232 -18.39 -15.20 2.72
C LEU A 232 -17.00 -15.77 2.96
N ASP A 233 -16.19 -15.81 1.92
CA ASP A 233 -14.74 -16.10 2.01
C ASP A 233 -13.90 -14.86 2.34
N THR A 234 -14.51 -13.70 2.35
CA THR A 234 -13.88 -12.40 2.66
C THR A 234 -13.24 -12.43 4.04
N LYS A 235 -12.02 -11.92 4.13
CA LYS A 235 -11.26 -11.84 5.39
C LYS A 235 -11.25 -10.42 5.95
N VAL A 236 -11.44 -10.32 7.25
CA VAL A 236 -11.19 -9.09 8.01
C VAL A 236 -9.68 -8.89 8.13
N VAL A 237 -9.21 -7.71 7.78
CA VAL A 237 -7.80 -7.29 7.92
C VAL A 237 -7.71 -6.21 8.98
N ILE A 238 -6.81 -6.39 9.93
CA ILE A 238 -6.59 -5.50 11.05
C ILE A 238 -5.10 -5.22 11.25
N PRO A 239 -4.75 -4.19 12.02
CA PRO A 239 -5.57 -3.08 12.50
C PRO A 239 -5.48 -1.83 11.60
N GLU A 240 -4.69 -1.84 10.55
CA GLU A 240 -4.36 -0.66 9.74
C GLU A 240 -3.69 0.42 10.60
N SER A 241 -2.71 0.03 11.42
CA SER A 241 -1.97 0.96 12.30
C SER A 241 -1.21 2.01 11.50
N GLY A 242 -1.17 3.24 11.98
CA GLY A 242 -0.52 4.34 11.26
C GLY A 242 1.00 4.26 11.21
N LYS A 243 1.63 3.41 12.05
CA LYS A 243 3.08 3.21 12.01
C LYS A 243 3.50 1.80 12.46
N PRO A 244 4.65 1.29 11.94
CA PRO A 244 5.07 -0.09 12.16
C PRO A 244 5.48 -0.40 13.60
N HIS A 245 5.83 0.60 14.40
CA HIS A 245 6.21 0.44 15.80
C HIS A 245 5.17 -0.32 16.63
N PHE A 246 3.88 -0.12 16.33
CA PHE A 246 2.78 -0.77 17.05
C PHE A 246 2.74 -2.28 16.89
N VAL A 247 3.46 -2.83 15.92
CA VAL A 247 3.59 -4.28 15.76
C VAL A 247 4.27 -4.93 16.97
N TYR A 248 5.35 -4.32 17.46
CA TYR A 248 6.27 -4.91 18.43
C TYR A 248 6.43 -4.12 19.72
N SER A 249 5.92 -2.89 19.81
CA SER A 249 6.07 -2.01 20.96
C SER A 249 4.82 -1.20 21.24
N ALA A 250 4.82 -0.48 22.34
CA ALA A 250 3.81 0.51 22.71
C ALA A 250 4.48 1.90 22.75
N PRO A 251 4.66 2.55 21.58
CA PRO A 251 5.38 3.82 21.52
C PRO A 251 4.69 4.91 22.34
N GLU A 252 5.48 5.68 23.06
CA GLU A 252 5.01 6.82 23.84
C GLU A 252 4.43 7.91 22.94
N GLY A 253 3.72 8.87 23.56
CA GLY A 253 3.12 10.00 22.85
C GLY A 253 1.61 9.91 22.69
N LEU A 254 1.00 8.77 23.04
CA LEU A 254 -0.44 8.60 23.15
C LEU A 254 -0.82 8.35 24.61
N PRO A 255 -1.90 8.95 25.12
CA PRO A 255 -2.47 8.51 26.39
C PRO A 255 -2.82 7.02 26.36
N ASN A 256 -2.49 6.30 27.44
CA ASN A 256 -2.72 4.85 27.50
C ASN A 256 -2.07 4.07 26.34
N HIS A 257 -0.90 4.50 25.89
CA HIS A 257 -0.21 3.93 24.72
C HIS A 257 -0.04 2.40 24.81
N GLU A 258 0.06 1.84 25.99
CA GLU A 258 0.14 0.39 26.22
C GLU A 258 -1.09 -0.37 25.72
N LYS A 259 -2.25 0.29 25.61
CA LYS A 259 -3.49 -0.30 25.05
C LYS A 259 -3.51 -0.37 23.52
N TYR A 260 -2.55 0.28 22.88
CA TYR A 260 -2.46 0.34 21.41
C TYR A 260 -1.25 -0.42 20.85
N GLY A 261 -0.35 -0.88 21.70
CA GLY A 261 0.91 -1.48 21.30
C GLY A 261 0.93 -3.01 21.24
N ASN A 262 2.09 -3.55 20.85
CA ASN A 262 2.36 -4.99 20.81
C ASN A 262 1.29 -5.81 20.07
N LYS A 263 0.81 -5.30 18.97
CA LYS A 263 -0.37 -5.80 18.26
C LYS A 263 -0.18 -7.20 17.69
N ALA A 264 1.03 -7.55 17.25
CA ALA A 264 1.29 -8.91 16.76
C ALA A 264 1.05 -9.94 17.85
N GLU A 265 1.58 -9.70 19.04
CA GLU A 265 1.40 -10.58 20.20
C GLU A 265 -0.05 -10.54 20.70
N TYR A 266 -0.63 -9.35 20.80
CA TYR A 266 -1.99 -9.16 21.30
C TYR A 266 -3.04 -9.91 20.46
N PHE A 267 -3.01 -9.76 19.14
CA PHE A 267 -4.02 -10.33 18.25
C PHE A 267 -3.72 -11.76 17.82
N PHE A 268 -2.45 -12.18 17.75
CA PHE A 268 -2.08 -13.42 17.10
C PHE A 268 -1.16 -14.34 17.88
N SER A 269 -0.82 -14.02 19.12
CA SER A 269 -0.15 -14.99 20.01
C SER A 269 -1.16 -15.87 20.72
N SER A 270 -0.92 -17.18 20.75
CA SER A 270 -1.72 -18.12 21.54
C SER A 270 -1.67 -17.85 23.05
N LYS A 271 -0.69 -17.08 23.52
CA LYS A 271 -0.57 -16.64 24.91
C LYS A 271 -1.48 -15.47 25.26
N SER A 272 -1.98 -14.76 24.27
CA SER A 272 -2.91 -13.65 24.47
C SER A 272 -4.33 -14.17 24.67
N SER A 273 -4.99 -13.75 25.74
CA SER A 273 -6.41 -14.09 26.00
C SER A 273 -7.37 -13.44 25.00
N ALA A 274 -6.90 -12.42 24.30
CA ALA A 274 -7.68 -11.67 23.33
C ALA A 274 -7.33 -11.99 21.87
N ASN A 275 -6.56 -13.09 21.64
CA ASN A 275 -6.15 -13.46 20.28
C ASN A 275 -7.35 -13.77 19.37
N LEU A 276 -7.12 -13.59 18.08
CA LEU A 276 -8.11 -13.80 17.02
C LEU A 276 -7.86 -15.08 16.20
N LEU A 277 -7.04 -16.00 16.74
CA LEU A 277 -6.61 -17.19 16.00
C LEU A 277 -7.77 -18.11 15.62
N GLU A 278 -8.83 -18.19 16.46
CA GLU A 278 -10.01 -19.00 16.22
C GLU A 278 -11.05 -18.33 15.28
N GLN A 279 -10.83 -17.08 14.91
CA GLN A 279 -11.73 -16.36 13.99
C GLN A 279 -11.43 -16.73 12.54
N SER A 280 -12.27 -17.58 11.95
CA SER A 280 -12.04 -18.16 10.61
C SER A 280 -11.93 -17.12 9.49
N ASN A 281 -12.66 -16.01 9.61
CA ASN A 281 -12.69 -14.94 8.61
C ASN A 281 -11.88 -13.71 9.03
N VAL A 282 -10.99 -13.83 10.00
CA VAL A 282 -9.92 -12.86 10.26
C VAL A 282 -8.64 -13.36 9.60
N ALA A 283 -8.07 -12.58 8.72
CA ALA A 283 -6.81 -12.90 8.07
C ALA A 283 -5.67 -13.00 9.08
N LYS A 284 -4.81 -13.99 8.94
CA LYS A 284 -3.65 -14.18 9.83
C LYS A 284 -2.50 -13.32 9.31
N LEU A 285 -2.72 -12.02 9.33
CA LEU A 285 -1.79 -10.99 8.95
C LEU A 285 -2.02 -9.72 9.77
N LEU A 286 -0.99 -8.90 9.87
CA LEU A 286 -1.06 -7.61 10.51
C LEU A 286 -0.80 -6.52 9.46
N ALA A 287 -1.75 -5.61 9.30
CA ALA A 287 -1.66 -4.49 8.39
C ALA A 287 -1.22 -3.22 9.12
N THR A 288 -0.19 -2.58 8.62
CA THR A 288 0.28 -1.29 9.14
C THR A 288 0.68 -0.36 8.01
N HIS A 289 0.76 0.93 8.34
CA HIS A 289 1.27 1.97 7.47
C HIS A 289 2.72 2.28 7.82
N SER A 290 3.53 2.70 6.84
CA SER A 290 4.96 2.97 7.08
C SER A 290 5.26 4.42 7.48
N TYR A 291 4.27 5.15 7.97
CA TYR A 291 4.46 6.52 8.41
C TYR A 291 5.36 6.62 9.67
N TRP A 292 6.06 7.74 9.82
CA TRP A 292 6.97 8.04 10.94
C TRP A 292 8.02 6.96 11.20
N SER A 293 8.55 6.37 10.14
CA SER A 293 9.50 5.27 10.24
C SER A 293 10.63 5.31 9.21
N VAL A 294 10.84 6.48 8.60
CA VAL A 294 11.71 6.61 7.40
C VAL A 294 12.76 7.72 7.52
N ASP A 295 12.90 8.34 8.69
CA ASP A 295 13.70 9.56 8.87
C ASP A 295 15.20 9.34 8.62
N THR A 296 15.77 8.23 9.11
CA THR A 296 17.16 7.86 8.88
C THR A 296 17.27 6.43 8.37
N ASP A 297 18.36 6.11 7.68
CA ASP A 297 18.61 4.74 7.19
C ASP A 297 18.68 3.73 8.34
N SER A 298 19.29 4.13 9.46
CA SER A 298 19.38 3.29 10.65
C SER A 298 18.00 2.98 11.23
N GLU A 299 17.14 3.98 11.38
CA GLU A 299 15.77 3.78 11.86
C GLU A 299 14.94 2.98 10.87
N LEU A 300 15.02 3.32 9.59
CA LEU A 300 14.34 2.59 8.52
C LEU A 300 14.61 1.09 8.63
N ARG A 301 15.87 0.70 8.77
CA ARG A 301 16.29 -0.69 8.88
C ARG A 301 15.91 -1.32 10.21
N GLN A 302 16.26 -0.69 11.33
CA GLN A 302 16.03 -1.24 12.67
C GLN A 302 14.54 -1.47 12.98
N ILE A 303 13.68 -0.53 12.62
CA ILE A 303 12.24 -0.66 12.81
C ILE A 303 11.71 -1.87 12.04
N ARG A 304 12.14 -2.04 10.80
CA ARG A 304 11.69 -3.15 9.94
C ARG A 304 12.24 -4.49 10.35
N GLU A 305 13.49 -4.55 10.80
CA GLU A 305 14.06 -5.76 11.39
C GLU A 305 13.31 -6.18 12.65
N ALA A 306 12.91 -5.24 13.51
CA ALA A 306 12.07 -5.51 14.68
C ALA A 306 10.68 -6.04 14.29
N VAL A 307 10.05 -5.45 13.27
CA VAL A 307 8.79 -5.97 12.71
C VAL A 307 8.99 -7.39 12.19
N GLY A 308 9.99 -7.61 11.34
CA GLY A 308 10.27 -8.93 10.76
C GLY A 308 10.52 -10.01 11.79
N GLN A 309 11.24 -9.69 12.86
CA GLN A 309 11.47 -10.59 13.99
C GLN A 309 10.15 -10.97 14.68
N LYS A 310 9.32 -9.99 14.99
CA LYS A 310 8.03 -10.22 15.67
C LYS A 310 7.05 -11.01 14.79
N ILE A 311 7.00 -10.73 13.50
CA ILE A 311 6.20 -11.48 12.53
C ILE A 311 6.65 -12.94 12.44
N LYS A 312 7.96 -13.17 12.44
CA LYS A 312 8.51 -14.54 12.45
C LYS A 312 8.14 -15.29 13.73
N GLU A 313 8.21 -14.63 14.89
CA GLU A 313 7.84 -15.21 16.18
C GLU A 313 6.36 -15.60 16.25
N THR A 314 5.47 -14.79 15.67
CA THR A 314 4.03 -15.04 15.69
C THR A 314 3.56 -15.95 14.54
N GLY A 315 4.37 -16.12 13.50
CA GLY A 315 4.03 -16.95 12.33
C GLY A 315 2.93 -16.40 11.44
N ILE A 316 2.62 -15.10 11.55
CA ILE A 316 1.63 -14.42 10.69
C ILE A 316 2.32 -13.68 9.54
N LYS A 317 1.52 -13.16 8.59
CA LYS A 317 2.00 -12.27 7.54
C LYS A 317 2.01 -10.82 8.00
N TYR A 318 2.76 -9.99 7.31
CA TYR A 318 2.82 -8.55 7.49
C TYR A 318 2.50 -7.84 6.18
N TRP A 319 1.58 -6.88 6.21
CA TRP A 319 1.25 -6.02 5.07
C TRP A 319 1.54 -4.55 5.41
N GLN A 320 2.27 -3.89 4.54
CA GLN A 320 2.33 -2.44 4.50
C GLN A 320 1.19 -1.94 3.59
N THR A 321 0.15 -1.34 4.17
CA THR A 321 -1.11 -1.09 3.49
C THR A 321 -1.40 0.36 3.16
N GLU A 322 -0.49 1.26 3.53
CA GLU A 322 -0.59 2.66 3.15
C GLU A 322 0.72 3.41 3.38
N PHE A 323 1.16 4.18 2.40
CA PHE A 323 2.25 5.13 2.53
C PHE A 323 2.14 6.24 1.49
N CYS A 324 2.46 7.45 1.89
CA CYS A 324 2.81 8.58 1.04
C CYS A 324 3.79 9.50 1.81
N ILE A 325 4.27 10.55 1.19
CA ILE A 325 5.14 11.49 1.87
C ILE A 325 4.28 12.44 2.70
N LEU A 326 4.32 12.31 4.02
CA LEU A 326 3.62 13.17 4.97
C LEU A 326 4.58 14.07 5.75
N SER A 327 5.58 13.44 6.37
CA SER A 327 6.55 14.12 7.21
C SER A 327 7.67 14.76 6.40
N ASN A 328 8.41 15.59 7.06
CA ASN A 328 9.59 16.20 6.49
C ASN A 328 10.70 15.16 6.29
N ASP A 329 11.42 15.29 5.19
CA ASP A 329 12.54 14.42 4.86
C ASP A 329 13.66 15.20 4.15
N TYR A 330 14.85 15.16 4.73
CA TYR A 330 16.02 15.85 4.17
C TYR A 330 16.49 15.30 2.82
N ASP A 331 16.21 14.05 2.53
CA ASP A 331 16.57 13.44 1.23
C ASP A 331 15.76 14.05 0.08
N LEU A 332 14.58 14.59 0.36
CA LEU A 332 13.74 15.28 -0.63
C LEU A 332 14.08 16.77 -0.77
N GLY A 333 14.95 17.27 0.07
CA GLY A 333 15.42 18.65 0.03
C GLY A 333 15.08 19.44 1.28
N THR A 334 15.49 20.69 1.29
CA THR A 334 15.22 21.66 2.37
C THR A 334 14.59 22.92 1.80
N ALA A 335 13.68 23.52 2.57
CA ALA A 335 13.15 24.83 2.30
C ALA A 335 14.20 25.93 2.58
N ASP A 336 13.92 27.18 2.19
CA ASP A 336 14.83 28.33 2.36
C ASP A 336 15.24 28.58 3.83
N ASP A 337 14.40 28.19 4.78
CA ASP A 337 14.67 28.28 6.21
C ASP A 337 15.49 27.10 6.78
N GLY A 338 15.91 26.16 5.91
CA GLY A 338 16.69 24.98 6.27
C GLY A 338 15.87 23.82 6.83
N THR A 339 14.54 23.92 6.86
CA THR A 339 13.68 22.78 7.28
C THR A 339 13.55 21.75 6.16
N PRO A 340 13.40 20.46 6.50
CA PRO A 340 13.16 19.41 5.50
C PRO A 340 11.84 19.64 4.75
N VAL A 341 11.84 19.32 3.46
CA VAL A 341 10.62 19.37 2.63
C VAL A 341 9.68 18.24 3.05
N GLY A 342 8.43 18.61 3.32
CA GLY A 342 7.37 17.64 3.65
C GLY A 342 6.51 17.23 2.46
N GLY A 343 5.30 16.78 2.75
CA GLY A 343 4.34 16.28 1.76
C GLY A 343 3.78 17.33 0.80
N GLY A 344 3.83 18.63 1.15
CA GLY A 344 3.32 19.71 0.33
C GLY A 344 4.03 19.83 -1.02
N GLY A 345 3.27 20.18 -2.06
CA GLY A 345 3.77 20.27 -3.44
C GLY A 345 3.85 18.92 -4.14
N ARG A 346 3.45 18.90 -5.41
CA ARG A 346 3.59 17.71 -6.27
C ARG A 346 5.05 17.48 -6.60
N ASP A 347 5.47 16.23 -6.67
CA ASP A 347 6.82 15.84 -7.08
C ASP A 347 6.78 14.68 -8.07
N CYS A 348 7.14 14.94 -9.33
CA CYS A 348 7.18 13.95 -10.39
C CYS A 348 8.58 13.39 -10.64
N SER A 349 9.58 13.75 -9.80
CA SER A 349 10.99 13.48 -10.02
C SER A 349 11.36 12.01 -9.79
N MET A 350 12.46 11.60 -10.41
CA MET A 350 13.09 10.31 -10.12
C MET A 350 13.68 10.26 -8.71
N LYS A 351 14.06 11.38 -8.14
CA LYS A 351 14.56 11.49 -6.76
C LYS A 351 13.52 10.98 -5.76
N LEU A 352 12.27 11.44 -5.88
CA LEU A 352 11.17 10.95 -5.04
C LEU A 352 10.89 9.47 -5.31
N ALA A 353 10.90 9.04 -6.57
CA ALA A 353 10.66 7.65 -6.95
C ALA A 353 11.70 6.69 -6.33
N LEU A 354 12.98 7.06 -6.37
CA LEU A 354 14.06 6.31 -5.72
C LEU A 354 13.91 6.26 -4.20
N TYR A 355 13.57 7.37 -3.59
CA TYR A 355 13.33 7.44 -2.16
C TYR A 355 12.23 6.47 -1.72
N VAL A 356 11.12 6.42 -2.44
CA VAL A 356 10.02 5.49 -2.17
C VAL A 356 10.44 4.04 -2.46
N ALA A 357 11.15 3.79 -3.56
CA ALA A 357 11.64 2.45 -3.88
C ALA A 357 12.55 1.87 -2.78
N ARG A 358 13.40 2.71 -2.16
CA ARG A 358 14.20 2.36 -0.99
C ARG A 358 13.33 1.90 0.19
N ILE A 359 12.20 2.55 0.42
CA ILE A 359 11.25 2.18 1.47
C ILE A 359 10.56 0.86 1.14
N ILE A 360 10.12 0.68 -0.11
CA ILE A 360 9.54 -0.59 -0.57
C ILE A 360 10.53 -1.74 -0.35
N HIS A 361 11.78 -1.54 -0.77
CA HIS A 361 12.85 -2.53 -0.56
C HIS A 361 12.99 -2.89 0.92
N ALA A 362 13.06 -1.88 1.80
CA ALA A 362 13.22 -2.09 3.23
C ALA A 362 12.04 -2.85 3.84
N ASP A 363 10.81 -2.53 3.48
CA ASP A 363 9.63 -3.24 3.96
C ASP A 363 9.61 -4.71 3.48
N LEU A 364 9.93 -4.96 2.21
CA LEU A 364 9.94 -6.32 1.66
C LEU A 364 11.07 -7.17 2.23
N VAL A 365 12.27 -6.62 2.37
CA VAL A 365 13.48 -7.38 2.71
C VAL A 365 13.71 -7.47 4.22
N PHE A 366 13.54 -6.37 4.96
CA PHE A 366 13.80 -6.34 6.41
C PHE A 366 12.57 -6.69 7.23
N ALA A 367 11.39 -6.20 6.88
CA ALA A 367 10.15 -6.51 7.58
C ALA A 367 9.48 -7.78 7.08
N ASN A 368 9.93 -8.37 5.98
CA ASN A 368 9.28 -9.49 5.30
C ASN A 368 7.83 -9.20 4.93
N ALA A 369 7.55 -7.97 4.49
CA ALA A 369 6.21 -7.60 4.05
C ALA A 369 5.75 -8.47 2.88
N SER A 370 4.52 -8.95 2.95
CA SER A 370 3.87 -9.73 1.89
C SER A 370 3.01 -8.87 0.96
N ALA A 371 2.82 -7.60 1.29
CA ALA A 371 2.10 -6.63 0.48
C ALA A 371 2.67 -5.23 0.69
N TRP A 372 2.58 -4.42 -0.34
CA TRP A 372 2.95 -3.02 -0.24
C TRP A 372 1.98 -2.14 -1.03
N HIS A 373 1.34 -1.17 -0.33
CA HIS A 373 0.35 -0.28 -0.92
C HIS A 373 0.79 1.18 -0.78
N TRP A 374 0.71 1.91 -1.89
CA TRP A 374 0.75 3.36 -1.90
C TRP A 374 -0.59 3.93 -1.45
N TRP A 375 -0.61 5.20 -0.95
CA TRP A 375 -1.84 5.80 -0.46
C TRP A 375 -2.86 6.01 -1.59
N LEU A 376 -2.65 6.98 -2.47
CA LEU A 376 -3.64 7.33 -3.48
C LEU A 376 -3.25 6.85 -4.88
N GLY A 377 -4.13 6.16 -5.55
CA GLY A 377 -3.96 5.82 -6.97
C GLY A 377 -3.87 7.06 -7.85
N ALA A 378 -4.66 8.08 -7.53
CA ALA A 378 -4.59 9.40 -8.16
C ALA A 378 -5.02 10.48 -7.17
N THR A 379 -4.47 11.68 -7.32
CA THR A 379 -4.75 12.80 -6.43
C THR A 379 -5.00 14.11 -7.20
N PRO A 380 -6.00 14.90 -6.80
CA PRO A 380 -6.18 16.26 -7.28
C PRO A 380 -5.40 17.27 -6.44
N PHE A 381 -4.78 16.84 -5.33
CA PHE A 381 -4.12 17.73 -4.39
C PHE A 381 -2.71 18.13 -4.84
N ASP A 382 -2.25 19.28 -4.36
CA ASP A 382 -0.85 19.69 -4.47
C ASP A 382 -0.03 19.12 -3.31
N TYR A 383 0.14 17.80 -3.34
CA TYR A 383 0.75 16.99 -2.29
C TYR A 383 1.48 15.78 -2.88
N LYS A 384 2.42 15.20 -2.13
CA LYS A 384 3.20 14.03 -2.59
C LYS A 384 2.51 12.71 -2.21
N ASP A 385 1.25 12.54 -2.64
CA ASP A 385 0.39 11.45 -2.21
C ASP A 385 -0.20 10.58 -3.33
N GLY A 386 0.04 10.91 -4.61
CA GLY A 386 -0.53 10.20 -5.74
C GLY A 386 0.45 9.39 -6.59
N LEU A 387 0.01 8.25 -7.10
CA LEU A 387 0.68 7.57 -8.22
C LEU A 387 0.44 8.32 -9.53
N LEU A 388 -0.67 9.03 -9.63
CA LEU A 388 -1.02 9.95 -10.71
C LEU A 388 -1.44 11.27 -10.10
N TYR A 389 -1.16 12.36 -10.81
CA TYR A 389 -1.66 13.68 -10.45
C TYR A 389 -2.72 14.11 -11.46
N LEU A 390 -3.83 14.63 -10.95
CA LEU A 390 -4.96 15.08 -11.74
C LEU A 390 -5.21 16.57 -11.52
N THR A 391 -5.82 17.23 -12.48
CA THR A 391 -6.37 18.58 -12.29
C THR A 391 -7.41 18.56 -11.15
N ASP A 392 -7.41 19.59 -10.30
CA ASP A 392 -8.41 19.75 -9.24
C ASP A 392 -9.75 20.22 -9.84
N ASP A 393 -10.43 19.29 -10.50
CA ASP A 393 -11.74 19.47 -11.11
C ASP A 393 -12.53 18.17 -11.06
N TYR A 394 -13.79 18.27 -10.64
CA TYR A 394 -14.65 17.09 -10.51
C TYR A 394 -15.08 16.45 -11.83
N ASN A 395 -15.02 17.20 -12.94
CA ASN A 395 -15.68 16.83 -14.17
C ASN A 395 -14.73 16.49 -15.33
N ASP A 396 -13.55 17.11 -15.36
CA ASP A 396 -12.56 16.90 -16.42
C ASP A 396 -11.20 17.47 -15.98
N GLY A 397 -10.14 17.11 -16.66
CA GLY A 397 -8.81 17.64 -16.40
C GLY A 397 -7.69 16.87 -17.11
N ASP A 398 -6.48 17.20 -16.74
CA ASP A 398 -5.28 16.58 -17.26
C ASP A 398 -4.76 15.50 -16.31
N ILE A 399 -4.06 14.51 -16.86
CA ILE A 399 -3.40 13.43 -16.16
C ILE A 399 -1.89 13.66 -16.24
N THR A 400 -1.23 13.80 -15.11
CA THR A 400 0.22 13.87 -15.02
C THR A 400 0.78 12.60 -14.41
N VAL A 401 1.75 11.99 -15.09
CA VAL A 401 2.34 10.71 -14.70
C VAL A 401 3.72 10.93 -14.08
N PRO A 402 3.89 10.79 -12.76
CA PRO A 402 5.20 10.93 -12.11
C PRO A 402 6.06 9.68 -12.32
N LYS A 403 7.37 9.84 -12.16
CA LYS A 403 8.31 8.70 -12.18
C LYS A 403 7.96 7.63 -11.12
N LEU A 404 7.33 8.03 -10.02
CA LEU A 404 6.89 7.10 -8.96
C LEU A 404 5.94 6.02 -9.49
N LEU A 405 5.04 6.33 -10.41
CA LEU A 405 4.16 5.31 -11.01
C LEU A 405 5.00 4.16 -11.57
N TRP A 406 5.97 4.50 -12.41
CA TRP A 406 6.80 3.51 -13.08
C TRP A 406 7.76 2.80 -12.13
N ALA A 407 8.32 3.51 -11.15
CA ALA A 407 9.13 2.91 -10.09
C ALA A 407 8.34 1.91 -9.27
N PHE A 408 7.10 2.21 -8.94
CA PHE A 408 6.18 1.27 -8.30
C PHE A 408 5.94 0.06 -9.23
N GLY A 409 5.77 0.30 -10.50
CA GLY A 409 5.61 -0.73 -11.53
C GLY A 409 6.82 -1.66 -11.67
N ASN A 410 8.02 -1.22 -11.33
CA ASN A 410 9.21 -2.09 -11.25
C ASN A 410 9.02 -3.26 -10.27
N TYR A 411 8.14 -3.10 -9.30
CA TYR A 411 7.71 -4.14 -8.37
C TYR A 411 6.39 -4.78 -8.80
N SER A 412 5.33 -4.00 -8.85
CA SER A 412 3.94 -4.49 -8.94
C SER A 412 3.65 -5.26 -10.22
N ARG A 413 4.21 -4.84 -11.33
CA ARG A 413 3.95 -5.46 -12.64
C ARG A 413 4.57 -6.84 -12.76
N PHE A 414 5.74 -7.03 -12.19
CA PHE A 414 6.57 -8.23 -12.40
C PHE A 414 6.45 -9.25 -11.28
N ILE A 415 6.35 -8.79 -10.04
CA ILE A 415 6.18 -9.65 -8.85
C ILE A 415 4.69 -9.87 -8.67
N ARG A 416 4.23 -11.06 -9.04
CA ARG A 416 2.80 -11.36 -9.06
C ARG A 416 2.33 -12.09 -7.79
N PRO A 417 1.02 -12.05 -7.48
CA PRO A 417 0.48 -12.73 -6.31
C PRO A 417 0.91 -14.20 -6.24
N GLY A 418 1.46 -14.60 -5.10
CA GLY A 418 2.00 -15.93 -4.86
C GLY A 418 3.50 -16.09 -5.14
N ALA A 419 4.18 -15.03 -5.58
CA ALA A 419 5.63 -15.03 -5.70
C ALA A 419 6.31 -15.27 -4.35
N ILE A 420 7.41 -16.01 -4.35
CA ILE A 420 8.23 -16.24 -3.15
C ILE A 420 9.50 -15.40 -3.26
N ARG A 421 9.79 -14.60 -2.25
CA ARG A 421 11.07 -13.89 -2.20
C ARG A 421 12.20 -14.87 -1.92
N LEU A 422 13.27 -14.77 -2.71
CA LEU A 422 14.46 -15.58 -2.59
C LEU A 422 15.60 -14.82 -1.93
N GLY A 423 16.54 -15.52 -1.32
CA GLY A 423 17.78 -14.94 -0.80
C GLY A 423 18.67 -14.42 -1.92
N MET A 424 19.35 -13.31 -1.65
CA MET A 424 20.40 -12.77 -2.50
C MET A 424 21.64 -12.43 -1.70
N THR A 425 22.81 -12.70 -2.28
CA THR A 425 24.12 -12.28 -1.75
C THR A 425 24.92 -11.64 -2.87
N ARG A 426 25.99 -10.91 -2.53
CA ARG A 426 26.96 -10.45 -3.50
C ARG A 426 28.38 -10.78 -3.03
N ASP A 427 29.31 -10.87 -3.96
CA ASP A 427 30.72 -11.25 -3.71
C ASP A 427 31.50 -10.24 -2.85
N ASN A 428 30.98 -9.03 -2.70
CA ASN A 428 31.70 -7.96 -2.00
C ASN A 428 30.72 -7.01 -1.29
N GLY A 429 30.17 -7.40 -0.14
CA GLY A 429 29.38 -6.58 0.75
C GLY A 429 27.90 -6.94 0.86
N ASP A 430 27.11 -6.06 1.47
CA ASP A 430 25.70 -6.23 1.75
C ASP A 430 24.85 -5.89 0.50
N THR A 431 23.99 -6.80 0.07
CA THR A 431 23.00 -6.56 -1.00
C THR A 431 21.92 -5.55 -0.64
N ASN A 432 21.85 -5.16 0.61
CA ASN A 432 20.80 -4.34 1.20
C ASN A 432 21.32 -2.96 1.64
N GLU A 433 22.39 -2.49 1.05
CA GLU A 433 22.93 -1.18 1.35
C GLU A 433 22.04 -0.07 0.82
N LEU A 434 21.44 0.72 1.72
CA LEU A 434 20.36 1.65 1.41
C LEU A 434 20.79 2.89 0.59
N ARG A 435 22.07 3.12 0.39
CA ARG A 435 22.62 4.28 -0.35
C ARG A 435 23.43 3.90 -1.56
N ASP A 436 23.55 2.62 -1.85
CA ASP A 436 24.25 2.12 -3.03
C ASP A 436 23.31 1.23 -3.84
N VAL A 437 23.62 -0.01 -4.10
CA VAL A 437 22.77 -0.95 -4.82
C VAL A 437 21.99 -1.82 -3.84
N MET A 438 20.67 -1.76 -3.94
CA MET A 438 19.77 -2.64 -3.23
C MET A 438 19.20 -3.67 -4.20
N SER A 439 19.17 -4.93 -3.82
CA SER A 439 18.67 -5.99 -4.69
C SER A 439 17.77 -6.97 -3.96
N SER A 440 16.78 -7.48 -4.67
CA SER A 440 15.87 -8.52 -4.19
C SER A 440 15.39 -9.40 -5.34
N ALA A 441 15.10 -10.66 -5.04
CA ALA A 441 14.68 -11.63 -6.04
C ALA A 441 13.40 -12.34 -5.63
N TYR A 442 12.59 -12.68 -6.62
CA TYR A 442 11.27 -13.27 -6.45
C TYR A 442 11.05 -14.36 -7.50
N LEU A 443 10.49 -15.49 -7.09
CA LEU A 443 10.10 -16.55 -7.98
C LEU A 443 8.57 -16.58 -8.07
N ASN A 444 8.05 -16.24 -9.23
CA ASN A 444 6.60 -16.28 -9.49
C ASN A 444 6.09 -17.74 -9.53
N LYS A 445 4.79 -17.93 -9.37
CA LYS A 445 4.14 -19.25 -9.39
C LYS A 445 4.37 -20.02 -10.69
N ASP A 446 4.55 -19.32 -11.81
CA ASP A 446 4.85 -19.91 -13.11
C ASP A 446 6.31 -20.35 -13.27
N GLY A 447 7.12 -20.17 -12.22
CA GLY A 447 8.53 -20.52 -12.21
C GLY A 447 9.47 -19.47 -12.82
N LYS A 448 8.93 -18.31 -13.22
CA LYS A 448 9.72 -17.21 -13.76
C LYS A 448 10.35 -16.37 -12.66
N LEU A 449 11.61 -16.04 -12.85
CA LEU A 449 12.40 -15.25 -11.92
C LEU A 449 12.23 -13.74 -12.19
N VAL A 450 12.16 -12.98 -11.12
CA VAL A 450 12.22 -11.51 -11.14
C VAL A 450 13.30 -11.04 -10.19
N VAL A 451 14.20 -10.15 -10.66
CA VAL A 451 15.21 -9.49 -9.83
C VAL A 451 15.01 -7.99 -9.94
N VAL A 452 14.82 -7.33 -8.80
CA VAL A 452 14.73 -5.87 -8.73
C VAL A 452 16.02 -5.31 -8.17
N MET A 453 16.64 -4.38 -8.90
CA MET A 453 17.87 -3.72 -8.50
C MET A 453 17.68 -2.20 -8.50
N ILE A 454 17.96 -1.57 -7.38
CA ILE A 454 17.91 -0.12 -7.21
C ILE A 454 19.34 0.38 -7.10
N ASN A 455 19.78 1.19 -8.05
CA ASN A 455 21.03 1.93 -7.91
C ASN A 455 20.73 3.33 -7.38
N TYR A 456 20.86 3.49 -6.07
CA TYR A 456 20.60 4.75 -5.37
C TYR A 456 21.79 5.73 -5.46
N SER A 457 22.96 5.27 -5.95
CA SER A 457 24.18 6.06 -6.06
C SER A 457 24.18 6.98 -7.29
N ASP A 458 25.08 7.94 -7.29
CA ASP A 458 25.33 8.86 -8.40
C ASP A 458 26.24 8.28 -9.50
N GLU A 459 26.62 7.02 -9.38
CA GLU A 459 27.55 6.35 -10.29
C GLU A 459 26.95 5.10 -10.91
N GLU A 460 27.35 4.80 -12.13
CA GLU A 460 27.06 3.50 -12.76
C GLU A 460 27.70 2.37 -11.97
N ARG A 461 27.05 1.19 -11.99
CA ARG A 461 27.58 -0.03 -11.38
C ARG A 461 27.60 -1.16 -12.39
N GLU A 462 28.73 -1.78 -12.59
CA GLU A 462 28.82 -3.00 -13.38
C GLU A 462 28.44 -4.19 -12.51
N ILE A 463 27.45 -4.97 -12.97
CA ILE A 463 26.93 -6.13 -12.24
C ILE A 463 26.89 -7.37 -13.13
N LYS A 464 26.91 -8.54 -12.51
CA LYS A 464 26.52 -9.83 -13.07
C LYS A 464 25.48 -10.49 -12.20
N LEU A 465 24.59 -11.26 -12.81
CA LEU A 465 23.66 -12.12 -12.11
C LEU A 465 24.13 -13.57 -12.21
N ASP A 466 24.13 -14.29 -11.10
CA ASP A 466 24.41 -15.70 -10.99
C ASP A 466 23.25 -16.40 -10.29
N PHE A 467 22.81 -17.50 -10.82
CA PHE A 467 21.65 -18.26 -10.33
C PHE A 467 22.10 -19.60 -9.76
N SER A 468 21.58 -19.96 -8.60
CA SER A 468 21.98 -21.23 -7.95
C SER A 468 21.22 -22.45 -8.47
N ASP A 469 20.31 -22.27 -9.42
CA ASP A 469 19.65 -23.38 -10.09
C ASP A 469 20.32 -23.70 -11.43
N ASP A 470 20.20 -24.95 -11.88
CA ASP A 470 20.84 -25.42 -13.13
C ASP A 470 20.08 -24.99 -14.40
N LYS A 471 19.18 -24.00 -14.30
CA LYS A 471 18.40 -23.49 -15.43
C LYS A 471 19.10 -22.34 -16.11
N SER A 472 19.26 -22.43 -17.42
CA SER A 472 19.68 -21.31 -18.24
C SER A 472 18.53 -20.29 -18.33
N ARG A 473 18.76 -19.09 -17.82
CA ARG A 473 17.77 -18.00 -17.77
C ARG A 473 18.19 -16.83 -18.65
N SER A 474 17.21 -16.25 -19.31
CA SER A 474 17.35 -15.01 -20.07
C SER A 474 16.39 -13.99 -19.51
N MET A 475 16.91 -12.86 -19.03
CA MET A 475 16.17 -11.84 -18.31
C MET A 475 16.08 -10.57 -19.17
N ILE A 476 14.91 -9.99 -19.30
CA ILE A 476 14.72 -8.68 -19.95
C ILE A 476 14.78 -7.61 -18.87
N PRO A 477 15.73 -6.65 -18.96
CA PRO A 477 15.76 -5.50 -18.08
C PRO A 477 14.68 -4.47 -18.46
N TYR A 478 13.97 -3.96 -17.44
CA TYR A 478 13.02 -2.87 -17.56
C TYR A 478 13.49 -1.72 -16.67
N ILE A 479 13.92 -0.62 -17.29
CA ILE A 479 14.53 0.50 -16.59
C ILE A 479 13.55 1.64 -16.35
N THR A 480 13.60 2.19 -15.14
CA THR A 480 13.03 3.49 -14.78
C THR A 480 14.17 4.39 -14.29
N SER A 481 14.34 5.54 -14.92
CA SER A 481 15.36 6.51 -14.56
C SER A 481 14.89 7.94 -14.83
N ASP A 482 15.76 8.91 -14.57
CA ASP A 482 15.50 10.33 -14.86
C ASP A 482 15.52 10.65 -16.38
N ILE A 483 16.02 9.74 -17.20
CA ILE A 483 16.04 9.90 -18.66
C ILE A 483 14.61 9.83 -19.20
N GLU A 484 14.28 10.76 -20.09
CA GLU A 484 12.98 10.75 -20.78
C GLU A 484 12.75 9.44 -21.53
N GLY A 485 11.60 8.82 -21.32
CA GLY A 485 11.26 7.54 -21.90
C GLY A 485 11.71 6.31 -21.12
N ASP A 486 12.57 6.48 -20.11
CA ASP A 486 12.92 5.40 -19.16
C ASP A 486 11.82 5.24 -18.14
N ASP A 487 10.69 4.70 -18.58
CA ASP A 487 9.48 4.43 -17.83
C ASP A 487 9.11 2.95 -18.00
N LEU A 488 9.77 2.06 -17.27
CA LEU A 488 9.74 0.61 -17.49
C LEU A 488 10.19 0.25 -18.92
N LYS A 489 11.21 0.92 -19.39
CA LYS A 489 11.69 0.71 -20.75
C LYS A 489 12.45 -0.61 -20.87
N PRO A 490 12.01 -1.54 -21.75
CA PRO A 490 12.74 -2.79 -21.96
C PRO A 490 14.04 -2.56 -22.74
N SER A 491 15.01 -3.40 -22.49
CA SER A 491 16.26 -3.45 -23.25
C SER A 491 16.63 -4.90 -23.62
N ASN A 492 17.79 -5.10 -24.23
CA ASN A 492 18.24 -6.40 -24.68
C ASN A 492 18.33 -7.41 -23.51
N ALA A 493 17.98 -8.64 -23.79
CA ALA A 493 18.03 -9.72 -22.82
C ALA A 493 19.44 -9.89 -22.25
N VAL A 494 19.51 -10.16 -20.94
CA VAL A 494 20.73 -10.42 -20.18
C VAL A 494 20.70 -11.87 -19.72
N LYS A 495 21.79 -12.60 -19.95
CA LYS A 495 21.95 -13.97 -19.49
C LYS A 495 22.85 -14.03 -18.25
N GLU A 496 22.78 -15.16 -17.56
CA GLU A 496 23.71 -15.45 -16.47
C GLU A 496 25.16 -15.22 -16.89
N GLY A 497 25.87 -14.47 -16.05
CA GLY A 497 27.27 -14.12 -16.27
C GLY A 497 27.54 -12.97 -17.24
N ASP A 498 26.52 -12.45 -17.93
CA ASP A 498 26.67 -11.24 -18.73
C ASP A 498 26.89 -10.03 -17.83
N ILE A 499 27.77 -9.13 -18.28
CA ILE A 499 27.95 -7.84 -17.61
C ILE A 499 26.82 -6.92 -18.00
N TYR A 500 26.15 -6.34 -17.00
CA TYR A 500 25.14 -5.30 -17.16
C TYR A 500 25.62 -4.03 -16.46
N ILE A 501 25.50 -2.90 -17.15
CA ILE A 501 25.78 -1.57 -16.57
C ILE A 501 24.48 -1.04 -15.99
N LEU A 502 24.41 -1.04 -14.66
CA LEU A 502 23.28 -0.53 -13.89
C LEU A 502 23.43 1.00 -13.81
N PRO A 503 22.59 1.78 -14.51
CA PRO A 503 22.75 3.23 -14.53
C PRO A 503 22.62 3.84 -13.15
N ALA A 504 23.30 4.97 -12.93
CA ALA A 504 23.14 5.77 -11.73
C ALA A 504 21.68 6.19 -11.54
N LYS A 505 21.22 6.30 -10.30
CA LYS A 505 19.87 6.79 -9.98
C LYS A 505 18.76 6.09 -10.80
N SER A 506 18.81 4.78 -10.83
CA SER A 506 17.85 3.98 -11.60
C SER A 506 17.26 2.83 -10.81
N ILE A 507 16.15 2.31 -11.30
CA ILE A 507 15.55 1.06 -10.87
C ILE A 507 15.48 0.17 -12.11
N VAL A 508 16.02 -1.02 -12.01
CA VAL A 508 15.98 -2.01 -13.10
C VAL A 508 15.36 -3.30 -12.58
N THR A 509 14.32 -3.74 -13.25
CA THR A 509 13.71 -5.05 -13.00
C THR A 509 14.08 -5.99 -14.12
N PHE A 510 14.77 -7.06 -13.76
CA PHE A 510 15.07 -8.16 -14.66
C PHE A 510 13.97 -9.19 -14.59
N SER A 511 13.31 -9.48 -15.70
CA SER A 511 12.17 -10.39 -15.78
C SER A 511 12.35 -11.43 -16.85
N GLU A 512 12.09 -12.72 -16.54
CA GLU A 512 11.95 -13.77 -17.55
C GLU A 512 10.72 -13.59 -18.42
#